data_e2759281c47e176476316e759475dfb8
#
_entry.id   e2759281c47e176476316e759475dfb8
#
_cell.length_a   1.000
_cell.length_b   1.000
_cell.length_c   1.000
_cell.angle_alpha   90.00
_cell.angle_beta   90.00
_cell.angle_gamma   90.00
#
_symmetry.space_group_name_H-M   'P 1'
#
loop_
_entity.id
_entity.type
_entity.pdbx_description
1 polymer ?
#
loop_
_entity_poly.entity_id
_entity_poly.type
_entity_poly.pdbx_seq_one_letter_code
_entity_poly.pdbx_strand_id
1 'polypeptide(L)'
;MLKNTEKTMEKLVALCKNRGFVLAGSEIYGGLANTWDYGPLGVEMKNNIQRAWWKKFVQENPYNVGLDCAILMNPQTWVASGHLGGFSDPLMDCRECHERFRADKLIEDYCAKTGEELPKPIDAFSQAEMKSFIDEKNICCPTCGKHNFTDIRQFNLMFKTFQGVTEDAKNTVYLRPETAQGIFVNFVNVQRTTRRKLPFGIGQIGKSFRNEITPGNFIFRVREFEQMELEFFCEPGTDLEWFAYWRGFCKQWLLSLGMKEENLRLRDHDPEELCFYSKATTDFEFLFPFGWGELWGVADRTDYDLTQHQNTSGKDLTYFDQEKNTRYIPYVIEPSLGVERSFLAFLADAYDEEVVGQDKKGNDDIRTVLHLHPALAPYKAAVLPLSKKLSPAAEEIYHDLQKEFMVDFDDAGSIGKRYRREDEIGTPYCITVDFQTVGDETTPADHAVTVRDRDTMEQVRIPVSELKAWLAEKLAF
;
A
#
# COMPACT_ATOMS: atom_id res chain seq x y z
N MET A 1 -3.45 -23.38 6.92
CA MET A 1 -3.09 -21.93 6.83
C MET A 1 -3.08 -21.31 8.22
N LEU A 2 -2.04 -20.55 8.52
CA LEU A 2 -1.96 -19.75 9.74
C LEU A 2 -3.00 -18.62 9.70
N LYS A 3 -3.63 -18.35 10.83
CA LYS A 3 -4.45 -17.12 10.98
C LYS A 3 -3.53 -15.92 11.10
N ASN A 4 -3.96 -14.74 10.66
CA ASN A 4 -3.14 -13.52 10.76
C ASN A 4 -2.74 -13.20 12.21
N THR A 5 -3.55 -13.58 13.20
CA THR A 5 -3.24 -13.46 14.62
C THR A 5 -2.11 -14.39 15.11
N GLU A 6 -1.75 -15.41 14.34
CA GLU A 6 -0.66 -16.36 14.65
C GLU A 6 0.65 -15.99 13.94
N LYS A 7 0.57 -15.08 12.96
CA LYS A 7 1.73 -14.52 12.24
C LYS A 7 2.37 -13.42 13.08
N THR A 8 3.67 -13.27 12.97
CA THR A 8 4.41 -12.22 13.69
C THR A 8 5.11 -11.26 12.73
N MET A 9 5.19 -9.99 13.11
CA MET A 9 5.95 -9.00 12.34
C MET A 9 7.42 -9.40 12.20
N GLU A 10 7.98 -10.05 13.21
CA GLU A 10 9.37 -10.54 13.19
C GLU A 10 9.62 -11.51 12.03
N LYS A 11 8.73 -12.52 11.86
CA LYS A 11 8.82 -13.49 10.75
C LYS A 11 8.70 -12.83 9.39
N LEU A 12 7.73 -11.90 9.24
CA LEU A 12 7.54 -11.16 7.97
C LEU A 12 8.75 -10.29 7.64
N VAL A 13 9.27 -9.53 8.61
CA VAL A 13 10.46 -8.68 8.43
C VAL A 13 11.67 -9.54 8.08
N ALA A 14 11.86 -10.68 8.76
CA ALA A 14 12.95 -11.60 8.46
C ALA A 14 12.85 -12.15 7.03
N LEU A 15 11.65 -12.58 6.61
CA LEU A 15 11.41 -13.03 5.23
C LEU A 15 11.75 -11.92 4.23
N CYS A 16 11.23 -10.70 4.45
CA CYS A 16 11.44 -9.55 3.57
C CYS A 16 12.93 -9.24 3.38
N LYS A 17 13.69 -9.20 4.47
CA LYS A 17 15.14 -8.92 4.42
C LYS A 17 15.92 -10.05 3.76
N ASN A 18 15.63 -11.30 4.13
CA ASN A 18 16.37 -12.45 3.64
C ASN A 18 16.10 -12.73 2.16
N ARG A 19 14.93 -12.38 1.64
CA ARG A 19 14.53 -12.62 0.25
C ARG A 19 14.58 -11.39 -0.65
N GLY A 20 14.95 -10.23 -0.11
CA GLY A 20 15.10 -9.01 -0.90
C GLY A 20 13.77 -8.38 -1.32
N PHE A 21 12.76 -8.48 -0.45
CA PHE A 21 11.53 -7.70 -0.60
C PHE A 21 11.73 -6.27 -0.08
N VAL A 22 12.15 -6.15 1.17
CA VAL A 22 12.36 -4.84 1.81
C VAL A 22 13.66 -4.87 2.60
N LEU A 23 14.49 -3.86 2.39
CA LEU A 23 15.82 -3.70 2.98
C LEU A 23 15.85 -2.42 3.82
N ALA A 24 16.77 -2.34 4.78
CA ALA A 24 16.97 -1.10 5.53
C ALA A 24 17.59 -0.04 4.61
N GLY A 25 17.01 1.15 4.57
CA GLY A 25 17.54 2.25 3.74
C GLY A 25 18.91 2.72 4.24
N SER A 26 19.88 2.83 3.33
CA SER A 26 21.25 3.29 3.64
C SER A 26 21.98 2.46 4.70
N GLU A 27 21.74 1.15 4.74
CA GLU A 27 22.22 0.23 5.79
C GLU A 27 23.74 0.30 6.01
N ILE A 28 24.53 0.47 4.96
CA ILE A 28 26.01 0.56 5.04
C ILE A 28 26.51 1.74 5.88
N TYR A 29 25.68 2.75 6.12
CA TYR A 29 25.96 3.90 6.98
C TYR A 29 25.24 3.83 8.34
N GLY A 30 24.74 2.66 8.72
CA GLY A 30 23.95 2.46 9.92
C GLY A 30 22.46 2.71 9.76
N GLY A 31 22.02 2.99 8.54
CA GLY A 31 20.63 3.23 8.18
C GLY A 31 20.10 4.61 8.58
N LEU A 32 18.90 4.91 8.14
CA LEU A 32 18.09 6.03 8.62
C LEU A 32 16.79 5.46 9.20
N ALA A 33 16.47 5.82 10.43
CA ALA A 33 15.35 5.24 11.17
C ALA A 33 14.04 5.32 10.37
N ASN A 34 13.37 4.18 10.24
CA ASN A 34 12.10 4.01 9.50
C ASN A 34 12.15 4.48 8.03
N THR A 35 13.30 4.28 7.41
CA THR A 35 13.50 4.43 5.96
C THR A 35 13.82 3.07 5.37
N TRP A 36 13.13 2.70 4.30
CA TRP A 36 13.18 1.38 3.72
C TRP A 36 13.37 1.45 2.21
N ASP A 37 14.17 0.53 1.69
CA ASP A 37 14.37 0.32 0.26
C ASP A 37 13.60 -0.94 -0.18
N TYR A 38 12.97 -0.89 -1.34
CA TYR A 38 12.40 -2.10 -1.96
C TYR A 38 13.49 -2.81 -2.75
N GLY A 39 13.81 -4.04 -2.34
CA GLY A 39 14.76 -4.88 -3.04
C GLY A 39 14.19 -5.44 -4.35
N PRO A 40 14.93 -6.34 -5.05
CA PRO A 40 14.51 -6.84 -6.37
C PRO A 40 13.12 -7.47 -6.41
N LEU A 41 12.74 -8.26 -5.40
CA LEU A 41 11.39 -8.83 -5.34
C LEU A 41 10.36 -7.80 -4.89
N GLY A 42 10.74 -6.91 -3.97
CA GLY A 42 9.86 -5.89 -3.44
C GLY A 42 9.42 -4.89 -4.50
N VAL A 43 10.33 -4.41 -5.35
CA VAL A 43 9.98 -3.45 -6.41
C VAL A 43 9.03 -4.07 -7.43
N GLU A 44 9.20 -5.35 -7.77
CA GLU A 44 8.28 -6.02 -8.70
C GLU A 44 6.89 -6.21 -8.10
N MET A 45 6.79 -6.66 -6.83
CA MET A 45 5.51 -6.77 -6.14
C MET A 45 4.81 -5.40 -6.02
N LYS A 46 5.56 -4.36 -5.64
CA LYS A 46 5.05 -2.99 -5.55
C LYS A 46 4.49 -2.50 -6.89
N ASN A 47 5.26 -2.65 -7.96
CA ASN A 47 4.83 -2.29 -9.31
C ASN A 47 3.59 -3.09 -9.75
N ASN A 48 3.49 -4.37 -9.37
CA ASN A 48 2.34 -5.19 -9.69
C ASN A 48 1.07 -4.71 -8.96
N ILE A 49 1.17 -4.30 -7.69
CA ILE A 49 0.05 -3.69 -6.95
C ILE A 49 -0.42 -2.40 -7.64
N GLN A 50 0.52 -1.53 -8.00
CA GLN A 50 0.22 -0.27 -8.70
C GLN A 50 -0.41 -0.50 -10.07
N ARG A 51 0.09 -1.48 -10.85
CA ARG A 51 -0.49 -1.86 -12.15
C ARG A 51 -1.90 -2.43 -12.01
N ALA A 52 -2.14 -3.28 -10.99
CA ALA A 52 -3.46 -3.83 -10.72
C ALA A 52 -4.47 -2.73 -10.35
N TRP A 53 -4.05 -1.75 -9.53
CA TRP A 53 -4.87 -0.60 -9.20
C TRP A 53 -5.16 0.25 -10.44
N TRP A 54 -4.11 0.64 -11.18
CA TRP A 54 -4.24 1.47 -12.38
C TRP A 54 -5.14 0.84 -13.43
N LYS A 55 -4.99 -0.47 -13.61
CA LYS A 55 -5.82 -1.23 -14.55
C LYS A 55 -7.31 -1.11 -14.20
N LYS A 56 -7.68 -1.35 -12.94
CA LYS A 56 -9.09 -1.36 -12.52
C LYS A 56 -9.67 0.03 -12.31
N PHE A 57 -8.90 0.94 -11.72
CA PHE A 57 -9.40 2.27 -11.37
C PHE A 57 -9.31 3.28 -12.52
N VAL A 58 -8.37 3.11 -13.45
CA VAL A 58 -8.16 4.06 -14.54
C VAL A 58 -8.44 3.43 -15.91
N GLN A 59 -7.75 2.34 -16.26
CA GLN A 59 -7.80 1.79 -17.61
C GLN A 59 -9.15 1.15 -17.96
N GLU A 60 -9.69 0.31 -17.08
CA GLU A 60 -10.94 -0.43 -17.29
C GLU A 60 -12.17 0.36 -16.78
N ASN A 61 -11.98 1.47 -16.07
CA ASN A 61 -13.08 2.27 -15.58
C ASN A 61 -13.48 3.36 -16.60
N PRO A 62 -14.74 3.39 -17.04
CA PRO A 62 -15.16 4.33 -18.10
C PRO A 62 -15.21 5.79 -17.63
N TYR A 63 -15.26 6.04 -16.34
CA TYR A 63 -15.35 7.38 -15.78
C TYR A 63 -13.99 8.06 -15.62
N ASN A 64 -12.92 7.30 -15.37
CA ASN A 64 -11.69 7.84 -14.84
C ASN A 64 -10.63 8.12 -15.91
N VAL A 65 -9.74 9.03 -15.57
CA VAL A 65 -8.52 9.35 -16.33
C VAL A 65 -7.33 9.43 -15.36
N GLY A 66 -6.12 9.38 -15.88
CA GLY A 66 -4.90 9.45 -15.08
C GLY A 66 -4.28 10.85 -15.09
N LEU A 67 -3.53 11.15 -14.02
CA LEU A 67 -2.72 12.34 -13.87
C LEU A 67 -1.43 11.99 -13.11
N ASP A 68 -0.35 12.71 -13.38
CA ASP A 68 0.88 12.68 -12.59
C ASP A 68 1.32 14.11 -12.30
N CYS A 69 1.12 14.56 -11.07
CA CYS A 69 1.44 15.90 -10.62
C CYS A 69 2.85 15.99 -10.06
N ALA A 70 3.48 17.14 -10.20
CA ALA A 70 4.76 17.42 -9.55
C ALA A 70 4.65 17.31 -8.01
N ILE A 71 5.71 16.81 -7.36
CA ILE A 71 5.82 16.77 -5.89
C ILE A 71 5.92 18.19 -5.34
N LEU A 72 6.75 19.03 -5.98
CA LEU A 72 6.92 20.42 -5.60
C LEU A 72 5.82 21.27 -6.26
N MET A 73 5.02 21.90 -5.44
CA MET A 73 3.90 22.75 -5.87
C MET A 73 4.00 24.13 -5.25
N ASN A 74 3.27 25.08 -5.82
CA ASN A 74 3.17 26.43 -5.24
C ASN A 74 2.72 26.33 -3.77
N PRO A 75 3.42 26.96 -2.81
CA PRO A 75 3.06 26.93 -1.39
C PRO A 75 1.62 27.38 -1.08
N GLN A 76 1.01 28.20 -1.94
CA GLN A 76 -0.40 28.60 -1.80
C GLN A 76 -1.37 27.41 -1.89
N THR A 77 -0.98 26.34 -2.56
CA THR A 77 -1.75 25.08 -2.56
C THR A 77 -1.96 24.56 -1.14
N TRP A 78 -0.91 24.62 -0.33
CA TRP A 78 -0.93 24.14 1.05
C TRP A 78 -1.56 25.10 2.04
N VAL A 79 -1.60 26.39 1.69
CA VAL A 79 -2.40 27.40 2.40
C VAL A 79 -3.90 27.14 2.14
N ALA A 80 -4.28 26.96 0.88
CA ALA A 80 -5.67 26.73 0.48
C ALA A 80 -6.24 25.46 1.11
N SER A 81 -5.50 24.36 1.04
CA SER A 81 -5.92 23.07 1.61
C SER A 81 -5.85 23.00 3.14
N GLY A 82 -5.31 24.02 3.80
CA GLY A 82 -5.18 24.05 5.26
C GLY A 82 -3.98 23.28 5.85
N HIS A 83 -3.17 22.60 5.02
CA HIS A 83 -2.05 21.80 5.51
C HIS A 83 -1.00 22.60 6.27
N LEU A 84 -0.73 23.84 5.89
CA LEU A 84 0.22 24.69 6.62
C LEU A 84 -0.29 25.13 7.98
N GLY A 85 -1.60 25.24 8.16
CA GLY A 85 -2.22 25.70 9.40
C GLY A 85 -2.62 24.58 10.36
N GLY A 86 -3.07 23.43 9.85
CA GLY A 86 -3.76 22.40 10.64
C GLY A 86 -3.21 20.98 10.54
N PHE A 87 -2.31 20.70 9.59
CA PHE A 87 -1.75 19.35 9.45
C PHE A 87 -0.63 19.10 10.46
N SER A 88 -1.01 18.82 11.70
CA SER A 88 -0.08 18.74 12.83
C SER A 88 -0.52 17.74 13.86
N ASP A 89 0.46 17.08 14.50
CA ASP A 89 0.27 16.18 15.62
C ASP A 89 0.50 16.86 16.98
N PRO A 90 -0.22 16.45 18.03
CA PRO A 90 0.01 16.95 19.39
C PRO A 90 1.26 16.32 19.97
N LEU A 91 2.38 17.07 19.97
CA LEU A 91 3.70 16.62 20.41
C LEU A 91 3.98 17.02 21.85
N MET A 92 4.51 16.10 22.66
CA MET A 92 5.09 16.35 23.98
C MET A 92 6.39 15.58 24.17
N ASP A 93 7.30 16.14 24.97
CA ASP A 93 8.59 15.54 25.29
C ASP A 93 8.60 15.07 26.75
N CYS A 94 9.21 13.91 27.04
CA CYS A 94 9.54 13.51 28.40
C CYS A 94 10.76 14.34 28.86
N ARG A 95 10.66 15.07 29.99
CA ARG A 95 11.74 15.91 30.50
C ARG A 95 12.89 15.10 31.10
N GLU A 96 12.67 13.81 31.38
CA GLU A 96 13.66 12.92 31.99
C GLU A 96 14.57 12.22 30.98
N CYS A 97 13.94 11.57 29.97
CA CYS A 97 14.69 10.82 28.96
C CYS A 97 14.77 11.51 27.59
N HIS A 98 14.14 12.67 27.44
CA HIS A 98 14.10 13.48 26.23
C HIS A 98 13.43 12.80 25.01
N GLU A 99 12.74 11.67 25.22
CA GLU A 99 11.96 11.01 24.20
C GLU A 99 10.69 11.80 23.88
N ARG A 100 10.27 11.71 22.61
CA ARG A 100 9.12 12.43 22.05
C ARG A 100 7.96 11.51 21.85
N PHE A 101 6.77 12.01 22.15
CA PHE A 101 5.53 11.26 22.05
C PHE A 101 4.42 12.10 21.46
N ARG A 102 3.50 11.44 20.76
CA ARG A 102 2.19 12.00 20.47
C ARG A 102 1.31 11.85 21.70
N ALA A 103 0.71 12.93 22.14
CA ALA A 103 -0.14 12.94 23.34
C ALA A 103 -1.39 12.07 23.18
N ASP A 104 -2.02 12.12 21.98
CA ASP A 104 -3.16 11.27 21.61
C ASP A 104 -2.80 9.78 21.72
N LYS A 105 -1.67 9.35 21.17
CA LYS A 105 -1.22 7.96 21.22
C LYS A 105 -0.89 7.48 22.63
N LEU A 106 -0.32 8.34 23.49
CA LEU A 106 -0.09 8.01 24.90
C LEU A 106 -1.40 7.72 25.63
N ILE A 107 -2.46 8.46 25.30
CA ILE A 107 -3.80 8.27 25.87
C ILE A 107 -4.42 6.96 25.33
N GLU A 108 -4.39 6.72 24.01
CA GLU A 108 -4.91 5.51 23.41
C GLU A 108 -4.21 4.26 23.97
N ASP A 109 -2.88 4.26 24.07
CA ASP A 109 -2.11 3.15 24.60
C ASP A 109 -2.43 2.88 26.08
N TYR A 110 -2.70 3.94 26.84
CA TYR A 110 -3.14 3.83 28.24
C TYR A 110 -4.53 3.18 28.31
N CYS A 111 -5.49 3.67 27.53
CA CYS A 111 -6.83 3.12 27.48
C CYS A 111 -6.86 1.66 27.03
N ALA A 112 -6.06 1.30 26.03
CA ALA A 112 -5.93 -0.08 25.56
C ALA A 112 -5.38 -1.03 26.63
N LYS A 113 -4.47 -0.55 27.49
CA LYS A 113 -3.87 -1.34 28.59
C LYS A 113 -4.77 -1.46 29.81
N THR A 114 -5.55 -0.41 30.12
CA THR A 114 -6.32 -0.32 31.36
C THR A 114 -7.78 -0.68 31.19
N GLY A 115 -8.29 -0.67 29.94
CA GLY A 115 -9.72 -0.78 29.67
C GLY A 115 -10.50 0.49 29.98
N GLU A 116 -9.83 1.63 30.17
CA GLU A 116 -10.47 2.93 30.39
C GLU A 116 -11.20 3.37 29.11
N GLU A 117 -12.44 3.79 29.24
CA GLU A 117 -13.21 4.35 28.12
C GLU A 117 -13.06 5.87 28.07
N LEU A 118 -12.84 6.41 26.88
CA LEU A 118 -12.80 7.85 26.67
C LEU A 118 -14.22 8.42 26.60
N PRO A 119 -14.45 9.65 27.14
CA PRO A 119 -15.75 10.30 27.09
C PRO A 119 -16.18 10.73 25.68
N LYS A 120 -15.23 10.82 24.75
CA LYS A 120 -15.40 11.13 23.33
C LYS A 120 -14.19 10.59 22.55
N PRO A 121 -14.26 10.51 21.20
CA PRO A 121 -13.13 10.12 20.37
C PRO A 121 -11.91 11.01 20.65
N ILE A 122 -10.70 10.42 20.63
CA ILE A 122 -9.45 11.13 20.97
C ILE A 122 -9.18 12.31 20.05
N ASP A 123 -9.59 12.22 18.79
CA ASP A 123 -9.42 13.29 17.80
C ASP A 123 -10.27 14.53 18.09
N ALA A 124 -11.33 14.36 18.92
CA ALA A 124 -12.15 15.47 19.38
C ALA A 124 -11.62 16.15 20.67
N PHE A 125 -10.49 15.68 21.21
CA PHE A 125 -9.85 16.30 22.38
C PHE A 125 -9.06 17.54 21.98
N SER A 126 -9.22 18.63 22.73
CA SER A 126 -8.31 19.77 22.69
C SER A 126 -6.97 19.41 23.36
N GLN A 127 -5.90 20.15 23.06
CA GLN A 127 -4.60 19.97 23.74
C GLN A 127 -4.70 20.08 25.27
N ALA A 128 -5.55 20.99 25.77
CA ALA A 128 -5.77 21.16 27.20
C ALA A 128 -6.45 19.93 27.82
N GLU A 129 -7.44 19.36 27.14
CA GLU A 129 -8.11 18.11 27.58
C GLU A 129 -7.16 16.91 27.56
N MET A 130 -6.35 16.76 26.48
CA MET A 130 -5.32 15.72 26.42
C MET A 130 -4.32 15.85 27.58
N LYS A 131 -3.84 17.06 27.85
CA LYS A 131 -2.89 17.32 28.94
C LYS A 131 -3.51 17.02 30.30
N SER A 132 -4.75 17.47 30.56
CA SER A 132 -5.47 17.16 31.79
C SER A 132 -5.66 15.66 31.99
N PHE A 133 -6.04 14.95 30.94
CA PHE A 133 -6.22 13.49 31.01
C PHE A 133 -4.90 12.77 31.34
N ILE A 134 -3.79 13.14 30.68
CA ILE A 134 -2.47 12.58 30.94
C ILE A 134 -2.05 12.82 32.40
N ASP A 135 -2.28 14.03 32.92
CA ASP A 135 -1.92 14.40 34.30
C ASP A 135 -2.83 13.72 35.33
N GLU A 136 -4.14 13.74 35.14
CA GLU A 136 -5.13 13.13 36.04
C GLU A 136 -4.97 11.60 36.15
N LYS A 137 -4.68 10.94 35.03
CA LYS A 137 -4.45 9.48 34.99
C LYS A 137 -3.01 9.10 35.32
N ASN A 138 -2.15 10.08 35.58
CA ASN A 138 -0.73 9.90 35.88
C ASN A 138 -0.04 9.00 34.84
N ILE A 139 -0.32 9.25 33.55
CA ILE A 139 0.24 8.45 32.45
C ILE A 139 1.75 8.66 32.42
N CYS A 140 2.50 7.58 32.55
CA CYS A 140 3.96 7.64 32.61
C CYS A 140 4.59 7.44 31.22
N CYS A 141 5.79 7.98 31.05
CA CYS A 141 6.61 7.79 29.88
C CYS A 141 6.86 6.29 29.62
N PRO A 142 6.54 5.76 28.45
CA PRO A 142 6.76 4.35 28.12
C PRO A 142 8.23 3.92 28.21
N THR A 143 9.16 4.86 27.99
CA THR A 143 10.61 4.57 27.96
C THR A 143 11.23 4.56 29.34
N CYS A 144 10.98 5.58 30.17
CA CYS A 144 11.66 5.71 31.46
C CYS A 144 10.74 5.53 32.67
N GLY A 145 9.44 5.36 32.49
CA GLY A 145 8.47 5.15 33.56
C GLY A 145 8.16 6.39 34.42
N LYS A 146 8.63 7.58 34.06
CA LYS A 146 8.40 8.81 34.79
C LYS A 146 7.22 9.60 34.23
N HIS A 147 6.48 10.27 35.11
CA HIS A 147 5.46 11.24 34.75
C HIS A 147 6.04 12.65 34.84
N ASN A 148 6.73 13.11 33.81
CA ASN A 148 7.30 14.44 33.71
C ASN A 148 7.38 14.88 32.25
N PHE A 149 6.27 15.40 31.73
CA PHE A 149 6.17 15.83 30.35
C PHE A 149 6.16 17.35 30.20
N THR A 150 6.52 17.81 29.01
CA THR A 150 6.30 19.20 28.59
C THR A 150 4.82 19.46 28.31
N ASP A 151 4.47 20.72 28.11
CA ASP A 151 3.18 21.06 27.51
C ASP A 151 3.10 20.52 26.08
N ILE A 152 1.86 20.29 25.63
CA ILE A 152 1.59 19.82 24.26
C ILE A 152 1.78 21.00 23.30
N ARG A 153 2.52 20.75 22.22
CA ARG A 153 2.69 21.69 21.11
C ARG A 153 2.29 21.05 19.78
N GLN A 154 1.78 21.83 18.86
CA GLN A 154 1.51 21.35 17.51
C GLN A 154 2.81 21.20 16.72
N PHE A 155 2.99 20.06 16.10
CA PHE A 155 4.10 19.76 15.21
C PHE A 155 3.58 19.53 13.80
N ASN A 156 3.84 20.49 12.88
CA ASN A 156 3.40 20.37 11.51
C ASN A 156 4.19 19.27 10.79
N LEU A 157 3.47 18.34 10.14
CA LEU A 157 4.04 17.15 9.50
C LEU A 157 4.61 17.41 8.10
N MET A 158 4.53 18.62 7.56
CA MET A 158 5.08 18.90 6.24
C MET A 158 6.60 19.04 6.28
N PHE A 159 7.29 18.31 5.39
CA PHE A 159 8.70 18.55 5.13
C PHE A 159 8.90 19.86 4.38
N LYS A 160 9.80 20.71 4.88
CA LYS A 160 10.22 21.94 4.24
C LYS A 160 11.53 21.75 3.48
N THR A 161 11.64 22.42 2.34
CA THR A 161 12.90 22.58 1.61
C THR A 161 12.91 23.96 0.93
N PHE A 162 13.95 24.25 0.19
CA PHE A 162 14.14 25.56 -0.44
C PHE A 162 14.36 25.40 -1.94
N GLN A 163 13.81 26.32 -2.72
CA GLN A 163 14.03 26.43 -4.15
C GLN A 163 14.99 27.58 -4.41
N GLY A 164 16.10 27.36 -5.13
CA GLY A 164 17.10 28.36 -5.41
C GLY A 164 18.28 28.32 -4.42
N VAL A 165 19.03 29.43 -4.34
CA VAL A 165 20.33 29.50 -3.64
C VAL A 165 20.26 30.03 -2.20
N THR A 166 19.10 30.56 -1.79
CA THR A 166 18.92 31.15 -0.46
C THR A 166 17.85 30.42 0.33
N GLU A 167 18.14 30.15 1.60
CA GLU A 167 17.23 29.53 2.55
C GLU A 167 16.42 30.60 3.27
N ASP A 168 15.45 31.19 2.60
CA ASP A 168 14.57 32.22 3.13
C ASP A 168 13.07 31.88 2.94
N ALA A 169 12.21 32.70 3.56
CA ALA A 169 10.77 32.45 3.52
C ALA A 169 10.17 32.53 2.09
N LYS A 170 10.80 33.29 1.18
CA LYS A 170 10.29 33.44 -0.21
C LYS A 170 10.62 32.23 -1.05
N ASN A 171 11.68 31.51 -0.70
CA ASN A 171 12.15 30.34 -1.41
C ASN A 171 11.70 29.02 -0.75
N THR A 172 10.94 29.11 0.35
CA THR A 172 10.42 27.93 1.03
C THR A 172 9.39 27.22 0.16
N VAL A 173 9.62 25.91 -0.07
CA VAL A 173 8.67 24.99 -0.69
C VAL A 173 8.52 23.77 0.21
N TYR A 174 7.50 22.95 -0.07
CA TYR A 174 7.16 21.79 0.74
C TYR A 174 7.10 20.54 -0.11
N LEU A 175 7.53 19.41 0.46
CA LEU A 175 7.23 18.12 -0.11
C LEU A 175 5.75 17.82 0.14
N ARG A 176 5.02 17.40 -0.89
CA ARG A 176 3.57 17.14 -0.77
C ARG A 176 3.29 16.05 0.27
N PRO A 177 2.34 16.26 1.20
CA PRO A 177 1.95 15.25 2.19
C PRO A 177 0.89 14.28 1.67
N GLU A 178 0.30 14.58 0.50
CA GLU A 178 -0.70 13.77 -0.21
C GLU A 178 -0.71 14.09 -1.70
N THR A 179 -1.26 13.19 -2.49
CA THR A 179 -1.38 13.37 -3.94
C THR A 179 -2.67 14.09 -4.36
N ALA A 180 -3.68 14.15 -3.49
CA ALA A 180 -5.00 14.72 -3.74
C ALA A 180 -4.97 16.17 -4.24
N GLN A 181 -4.19 17.05 -3.59
CA GLN A 181 -4.18 18.48 -3.90
C GLN A 181 -3.68 18.78 -5.32
N GLY A 182 -2.77 17.95 -5.83
CA GLY A 182 -2.34 18.03 -7.23
C GLY A 182 -3.47 17.76 -8.21
N ILE A 183 -4.42 16.92 -7.84
CA ILE A 183 -5.61 16.61 -8.65
C ILE A 183 -6.58 17.80 -8.63
N PHE A 184 -6.87 18.35 -7.45
CA PHE A 184 -7.81 19.48 -7.32
C PHE A 184 -7.36 20.71 -8.10
N VAL A 185 -6.09 21.11 -8.01
CA VAL A 185 -5.57 22.26 -8.75
C VAL A 185 -5.56 22.05 -10.27
N ASN A 186 -5.63 20.80 -10.73
CA ASN A 186 -5.70 20.44 -12.14
C ASN A 186 -7.10 20.06 -12.64
N PHE A 187 -8.13 20.13 -11.80
CA PHE A 187 -9.50 19.73 -12.16
C PHE A 187 -9.96 20.33 -13.49
N VAL A 188 -9.92 21.66 -13.63
CA VAL A 188 -10.36 22.36 -14.85
C VAL A 188 -9.47 22.00 -16.05
N ASN A 189 -8.16 21.85 -15.84
CA ASN A 189 -7.23 21.47 -16.92
C ASN A 189 -7.57 20.10 -17.47
N VAL A 190 -7.76 19.11 -16.59
CA VAL A 190 -8.09 17.74 -16.97
C VAL A 190 -9.47 17.68 -17.61
N GLN A 191 -10.49 18.28 -16.99
CA GLN A 191 -11.84 18.31 -17.53
C GLN A 191 -11.88 18.89 -18.95
N ARG A 192 -11.21 20.01 -19.18
CA ARG A 192 -11.14 20.69 -20.49
C ARG A 192 -10.40 19.87 -21.53
N THR A 193 -9.23 19.32 -21.19
CA THR A 193 -8.38 18.59 -22.15
C THR A 193 -8.93 17.24 -22.52
N THR A 194 -9.62 16.57 -21.58
CA THR A 194 -10.26 15.27 -21.82
C THR A 194 -11.72 15.39 -22.28
N ARG A 195 -12.31 16.58 -22.19
CA ARG A 195 -13.74 16.85 -22.50
C ARG A 195 -14.70 15.97 -21.69
N ARG A 196 -14.31 15.57 -20.49
CA ARG A 196 -15.14 14.73 -19.61
C ARG A 196 -16.33 15.53 -19.10
N LYS A 197 -17.46 14.86 -19.01
CA LYS A 197 -18.65 15.29 -18.28
C LYS A 197 -18.65 14.65 -16.90
N LEU A 198 -19.32 15.27 -15.94
CA LEU A 198 -19.59 14.63 -14.66
C LEU A 198 -20.58 13.47 -14.81
N PRO A 199 -20.42 12.37 -14.05
CA PRO A 199 -19.32 12.14 -13.12
C PRO A 199 -18.04 11.68 -13.82
N PHE A 200 -16.88 12.07 -13.31
CA PHE A 200 -15.60 11.51 -13.73
C PHE A 200 -14.57 11.60 -12.61
N GLY A 201 -13.58 10.71 -12.66
CA GLY A 201 -12.50 10.67 -11.68
C GLY A 201 -11.13 10.92 -12.29
N ILE A 202 -10.22 11.38 -11.46
CA ILE A 202 -8.81 11.58 -11.80
C ILE A 202 -7.99 10.75 -10.83
N GLY A 203 -7.31 9.71 -11.35
CA GLY A 203 -6.44 8.83 -10.55
C GLY A 203 -4.98 9.23 -10.65
N GLN A 204 -4.26 9.12 -9.54
CA GLN A 204 -2.83 9.36 -9.46
C GLN A 204 -2.14 8.33 -8.58
N ILE A 205 -0.93 7.92 -8.98
CA ILE A 205 0.00 7.18 -8.15
C ILE A 205 1.23 8.06 -7.96
N GLY A 206 1.67 8.28 -6.73
CA GLY A 206 2.83 9.11 -6.51
C GLY A 206 3.35 9.16 -5.08
N LYS A 207 4.57 9.61 -4.94
CA LYS A 207 5.25 9.83 -3.66
C LYS A 207 4.58 10.93 -2.86
N SER A 208 4.46 10.68 -1.54
CA SER A 208 4.03 11.62 -0.53
C SER A 208 4.95 11.55 0.69
N PHE A 209 5.00 12.62 1.47
CA PHE A 209 5.99 12.79 2.54
C PHE A 209 5.32 13.37 3.78
N ARG A 210 5.43 12.67 4.92
CA ARG A 210 4.93 13.15 6.21
C ARG A 210 6.02 12.99 7.26
N ASN A 211 6.41 14.06 7.91
CA ASN A 211 7.44 14.04 8.95
C ASN A 211 6.89 13.45 10.25
N GLU A 212 6.50 12.18 10.18
CA GLU A 212 5.91 11.43 11.29
C GLU A 212 6.77 11.47 12.55
N ILE A 213 6.14 11.73 13.70
CA ILE A 213 6.81 11.76 15.01
C ILE A 213 7.14 10.35 15.47
N THR A 214 6.19 9.43 15.31
CA THR A 214 6.28 8.03 15.73
C THR A 214 6.09 7.06 14.56
N PRO A 215 7.01 7.05 13.58
CA PRO A 215 6.97 6.04 12.53
C PRO A 215 7.21 4.65 13.14
N GLY A 216 6.67 3.61 12.52
CA GLY A 216 6.82 2.27 13.10
C GLY A 216 6.07 1.18 12.36
N ASN A 217 6.08 0.00 12.95
CA ASN A 217 5.48 -1.21 12.37
C ASN A 217 6.00 -1.50 10.95
N PHE A 218 7.33 -1.48 10.79
CA PHE A 218 8.01 -1.73 9.53
C PHE A 218 7.63 -0.67 8.49
N ILE A 219 7.06 -1.08 7.33
CA ILE A 219 6.63 -0.18 6.26
C ILE A 219 5.19 0.36 6.45
N PHE A 220 4.52 0.04 7.55
CA PHE A 220 3.15 0.49 7.80
C PHE A 220 3.05 2.00 8.01
N ARG A 221 3.99 2.60 8.74
CA ARG A 221 4.06 4.04 8.99
C ARG A 221 5.47 4.56 8.78
N VAL A 222 5.70 5.17 7.65
CA VAL A 222 6.98 5.69 7.18
C VAL A 222 6.86 7.16 6.80
N ARG A 223 8.00 7.85 6.65
CA ARG A 223 8.01 9.29 6.31
C ARG A 223 7.93 9.57 4.82
N GLU A 224 8.36 8.63 4.00
CA GLU A 224 8.29 8.65 2.55
C GLU A 224 7.49 7.43 2.10
N PHE A 225 6.40 7.64 1.38
CA PHE A 225 5.49 6.57 0.94
C PHE A 225 4.87 6.92 -0.40
N GLU A 226 4.14 5.98 -0.98
CA GLU A 226 3.38 6.19 -2.21
C GLU A 226 1.89 6.04 -1.95
N GLN A 227 1.10 6.91 -2.57
CA GLN A 227 -0.36 6.83 -2.55
C GLN A 227 -0.88 6.47 -3.94
N MET A 228 -1.97 5.71 -3.95
CA MET A 228 -2.86 5.51 -5.08
C MET A 228 -4.17 6.19 -4.72
N GLU A 229 -4.41 7.35 -5.28
CA GLU A 229 -5.57 8.18 -4.99
C GLU A 229 -6.42 8.40 -6.23
N LEU A 230 -7.74 8.40 -6.01
CA LEU A 230 -8.74 8.77 -6.99
C LEU A 230 -9.59 9.90 -6.40
N GLU A 231 -9.67 11.03 -7.11
CA GLU A 231 -10.65 12.06 -6.82
C GLU A 231 -11.78 11.94 -7.84
N PHE A 232 -12.93 11.49 -7.37
CA PHE A 232 -14.08 11.26 -8.22
C PHE A 232 -15.10 12.39 -8.05
N PHE A 233 -15.23 13.19 -9.09
CA PHE A 233 -16.06 14.38 -9.14
C PHE A 233 -17.49 14.00 -9.57
N CYS A 234 -18.48 14.41 -8.79
CA CYS A 234 -19.88 14.14 -9.05
C CYS A 234 -20.78 15.37 -8.83
N GLU A 235 -22.02 15.29 -9.26
CA GLU A 235 -23.02 16.32 -9.00
C GLU A 235 -23.42 16.33 -7.52
N PRO A 236 -23.49 17.51 -6.87
CA PRO A 236 -23.99 17.62 -5.50
C PRO A 236 -25.37 16.96 -5.34
N GLY A 237 -25.52 16.15 -4.28
CA GLY A 237 -26.74 15.38 -4.01
C GLY A 237 -26.71 13.95 -4.57
N THR A 238 -25.73 13.59 -5.41
CA THR A 238 -25.48 12.19 -5.86
C THR A 238 -24.29 11.56 -5.13
N ASP A 239 -23.64 12.32 -4.27
CA ASP A 239 -22.41 11.99 -3.55
C ASP A 239 -22.51 10.70 -2.74
N LEU A 240 -23.57 10.52 -1.95
CA LEU A 240 -23.74 9.31 -1.12
C LEU A 240 -23.95 8.03 -1.95
N GLU A 241 -24.54 8.13 -3.14
CA GLU A 241 -24.66 6.98 -4.06
C GLU A 241 -23.27 6.61 -4.60
N TRP A 242 -22.47 7.60 -5.00
CA TRP A 242 -21.11 7.39 -5.46
C TRP A 242 -20.16 6.95 -4.35
N PHE A 243 -20.35 7.44 -3.14
CA PHE A 243 -19.63 6.95 -1.95
C PHE A 243 -19.88 5.45 -1.73
N ALA A 244 -21.14 5.02 -1.77
CA ALA A 244 -21.49 3.61 -1.65
C ALA A 244 -20.90 2.76 -2.78
N TYR A 245 -20.94 3.28 -4.03
CA TYR A 245 -20.34 2.62 -5.19
C TYR A 245 -18.82 2.40 -5.01
N TRP A 246 -18.07 3.45 -4.68
CA TRP A 246 -16.62 3.35 -4.52
C TRP A 246 -16.23 2.49 -3.33
N ARG A 247 -16.96 2.57 -2.22
CA ARG A 247 -16.78 1.68 -1.08
C ARG A 247 -16.91 0.19 -1.49
N GLY A 248 -17.93 -0.15 -2.25
CA GLY A 248 -18.13 -1.50 -2.78
C GLY A 248 -17.03 -1.91 -3.77
N PHE A 249 -16.67 -1.01 -4.69
CA PHE A 249 -15.64 -1.25 -5.70
C PHE A 249 -14.26 -1.51 -5.08
N CYS A 250 -13.86 -0.71 -4.10
CA CYS A 250 -12.60 -0.87 -3.37
C CYS A 250 -12.54 -2.21 -2.63
N LYS A 251 -13.63 -2.61 -1.96
CA LYS A 251 -13.72 -3.93 -1.30
C LYS A 251 -13.52 -5.07 -2.31
N GLN A 252 -14.24 -5.03 -3.41
CA GLN A 252 -14.16 -6.06 -4.44
C GLN A 252 -12.77 -6.16 -5.06
N TRP A 253 -12.07 -5.02 -5.25
CA TRP A 253 -10.71 -5.03 -5.76
C TRP A 253 -9.74 -5.75 -4.81
N LEU A 254 -9.80 -5.50 -3.50
CA LEU A 254 -8.97 -6.19 -2.51
C LEU A 254 -9.23 -7.70 -2.52
N LEU A 255 -10.50 -8.11 -2.51
CA LEU A 255 -10.90 -9.53 -2.53
C LEU A 255 -10.48 -10.22 -3.83
N SER A 256 -10.59 -9.52 -4.98
CA SER A 256 -10.19 -10.08 -6.28
C SER A 256 -8.69 -10.35 -6.40
N LEU A 257 -7.87 -9.71 -5.57
CA LEU A 257 -6.43 -9.94 -5.45
C LEU A 257 -6.07 -10.94 -4.34
N GLY A 258 -7.05 -11.68 -3.83
CA GLY A 258 -6.85 -12.78 -2.90
C GLY A 258 -6.80 -12.37 -1.43
N MET A 259 -7.10 -11.12 -1.07
CA MET A 259 -7.25 -10.74 0.33
C MET A 259 -8.42 -11.46 0.97
N LYS A 260 -8.22 -12.06 2.14
CA LYS A 260 -9.24 -12.81 2.84
C LYS A 260 -10.23 -11.87 3.52
N GLU A 261 -11.52 -12.12 3.31
CA GLU A 261 -12.58 -11.26 3.84
C GLU A 261 -12.60 -11.23 5.38
N GLU A 262 -12.25 -12.32 6.04
CA GLU A 262 -12.16 -12.39 7.51
C GLU A 262 -11.05 -11.50 8.11
N ASN A 263 -10.07 -11.09 7.30
CA ASN A 263 -8.99 -10.20 7.69
C ASN A 263 -9.26 -8.74 7.33
N LEU A 264 -10.44 -8.44 6.79
CA LEU A 264 -10.85 -7.11 6.34
C LEU A 264 -12.15 -6.70 7.03
N ARG A 265 -12.20 -5.51 7.60
CA ARG A 265 -13.43 -4.92 8.10
C ARG A 265 -13.59 -3.48 7.63
N LEU A 266 -14.83 -3.02 7.50
CA LEU A 266 -15.16 -1.65 7.18
C LEU A 266 -15.64 -0.96 8.45
N ARG A 267 -15.05 0.20 8.76
CA ARG A 267 -15.41 1.05 9.89
C ARG A 267 -15.88 2.40 9.36
N ASP A 268 -17.16 2.67 9.51
CA ASP A 268 -17.71 3.99 9.22
C ASP A 268 -17.36 4.93 10.37
N HIS A 269 -16.95 6.16 10.06
CA HIS A 269 -16.67 7.18 11.06
C HIS A 269 -17.96 7.72 11.66
N ASP A 270 -17.97 7.88 12.98
CA ASP A 270 -19.03 8.60 13.66
C ASP A 270 -19.01 10.10 13.31
N PRO A 271 -20.15 10.82 13.35
CA PRO A 271 -20.18 12.23 13.00
C PRO A 271 -19.17 13.11 13.75
N GLU A 272 -18.77 12.73 14.95
CA GLU A 272 -17.79 13.43 15.79
C GLU A 272 -16.33 13.16 15.40
N GLU A 273 -16.07 12.09 14.63
CA GLU A 273 -14.76 11.72 14.11
C GLU A 273 -14.50 12.31 12.72
N LEU A 274 -15.55 12.73 12.00
CA LEU A 274 -15.43 13.22 10.64
C LEU A 274 -14.51 14.45 10.57
N CYS A 275 -13.58 14.42 9.63
CA CYS A 275 -12.82 15.61 9.28
C CYS A 275 -13.78 16.73 8.87
N PHE A 276 -13.40 17.97 9.13
CA PHE A 276 -14.23 19.15 8.87
C PHE A 276 -14.66 19.33 7.40
N TYR A 277 -14.01 18.67 6.47
CA TYR A 277 -14.32 18.66 5.05
C TYR A 277 -15.13 17.45 4.61
N SER A 278 -15.34 16.45 5.48
CA SER A 278 -15.95 15.19 5.11
C SER A 278 -17.39 15.09 5.60
N LYS A 279 -18.28 14.61 4.72
CA LYS A 279 -19.69 14.29 5.03
C LYS A 279 -19.86 12.83 5.46
N ALA A 280 -19.02 11.94 4.95
CA ALA A 280 -18.97 10.53 5.29
C ALA A 280 -17.56 9.99 5.06
N THR A 281 -17.08 9.10 5.90
CA THR A 281 -15.80 8.42 5.75
C THR A 281 -15.94 6.96 6.18
N THR A 282 -15.36 6.05 5.41
CA THR A 282 -15.21 4.64 5.77
C THR A 282 -13.75 4.25 5.69
N ASP A 283 -13.21 3.74 6.78
CA ASP A 283 -11.91 3.07 6.77
C ASP A 283 -12.08 1.59 6.46
N PHE A 284 -11.23 1.09 5.59
CA PHE A 284 -10.97 -0.33 5.44
C PHE A 284 -9.83 -0.67 6.38
N GLU A 285 -10.10 -1.45 7.38
CA GLU A 285 -9.08 -1.92 8.33
C GLU A 285 -8.71 -3.36 8.00
N PHE A 286 -7.42 -3.64 8.01
CA PHE A 286 -6.88 -4.99 7.83
C PHE A 286 -6.28 -5.51 9.12
N LEU A 287 -6.43 -6.82 9.36
CA LEU A 287 -5.85 -7.50 10.52
C LEU A 287 -4.38 -7.82 10.27
N PHE A 288 -3.51 -6.85 10.55
CA PHE A 288 -2.07 -7.05 10.54
C PHE A 288 -1.61 -7.92 11.71
N PRO A 289 -0.38 -8.46 11.71
CA PRO A 289 0.15 -9.20 12.85
C PRO A 289 0.22 -8.40 14.17
N PHE A 290 0.22 -7.08 14.09
CA PHE A 290 0.18 -6.18 15.26
C PHE A 290 -1.25 -5.75 15.66
N GLY A 291 -2.27 -6.26 14.99
CA GLY A 291 -3.68 -5.92 15.21
C GLY A 291 -4.33 -5.19 14.04
N TRP A 292 -5.55 -4.72 14.25
CA TRP A 292 -6.29 -3.96 13.26
C TRP A 292 -5.61 -2.62 12.95
N GLY A 293 -5.46 -2.32 11.68
CA GLY A 293 -4.89 -1.06 11.21
C GLY A 293 -5.56 -0.61 9.93
N GLU A 294 -5.66 0.71 9.77
CA GLU A 294 -6.20 1.34 8.57
C GLU A 294 -5.37 0.98 7.35
N LEU A 295 -6.03 0.42 6.34
CA LEU A 295 -5.45 0.07 5.05
C LEU A 295 -5.83 1.08 3.97
N TRP A 296 -7.09 1.50 3.94
CA TRP A 296 -7.67 2.33 2.88
C TRP A 296 -8.75 3.24 3.46
N GLY A 297 -8.79 4.51 3.05
CA GLY A 297 -9.88 5.43 3.34
C GLY A 297 -10.73 5.69 2.10
N VAL A 298 -12.05 5.76 2.29
CA VAL A 298 -12.98 6.31 1.29
C VAL A 298 -13.74 7.45 1.97
N ALA A 299 -13.62 8.67 1.43
CA ALA A 299 -14.24 9.86 2.00
C ALA A 299 -15.14 10.58 0.99
N ASP A 300 -16.26 11.09 1.45
CA ASP A 300 -17.04 12.12 0.75
C ASP A 300 -16.55 13.48 1.23
N ARG A 301 -15.74 14.15 0.41
CA ARG A 301 -15.08 15.44 0.71
C ARG A 301 -15.96 16.64 0.39
N THR A 302 -17.17 16.42 -0.10
CA THR A 302 -18.07 17.49 -0.58
C THR A 302 -17.40 18.37 -1.65
N ASP A 303 -17.67 19.67 -1.68
CA ASP A 303 -17.03 20.65 -2.54
C ASP A 303 -15.86 21.38 -1.87
N TYR A 304 -15.44 20.92 -0.69
CA TYR A 304 -14.52 21.66 0.18
C TYR A 304 -13.23 22.07 -0.53
N ASP A 305 -12.48 21.12 -1.08
CA ASP A 305 -11.16 21.40 -1.66
C ASP A 305 -11.22 22.35 -2.85
N LEU A 306 -12.14 22.11 -3.80
CA LEU A 306 -12.33 22.99 -4.94
C LEU A 306 -12.76 24.41 -4.52
N THR A 307 -13.62 24.52 -3.51
CA THR A 307 -14.03 25.80 -2.92
C THR A 307 -12.85 26.54 -2.30
N GLN A 308 -12.01 25.85 -1.52
CA GLN A 308 -10.82 26.46 -0.91
C GLN A 308 -9.81 26.94 -1.96
N HIS A 309 -9.55 26.13 -2.99
CA HIS A 309 -8.68 26.53 -4.08
C HIS A 309 -9.25 27.68 -4.91
N GLN A 310 -10.55 27.69 -5.17
CA GLN A 310 -11.23 28.80 -5.84
C GLN A 310 -11.10 30.11 -5.05
N ASN A 311 -11.39 30.06 -3.75
CA ASN A 311 -11.33 31.23 -2.88
C ASN A 311 -9.91 31.79 -2.75
N THR A 312 -8.91 30.91 -2.62
CA THR A 312 -7.51 31.32 -2.48
C THR A 312 -6.90 31.83 -3.77
N SER A 313 -7.20 31.18 -4.89
CA SER A 313 -6.62 31.52 -6.19
C SER A 313 -7.38 32.58 -6.95
N GLY A 314 -8.66 32.80 -6.65
CA GLY A 314 -9.58 33.65 -7.42
C GLY A 314 -9.92 33.08 -8.80
N LYS A 315 -9.63 31.78 -9.06
CA LYS A 315 -9.94 31.11 -10.32
C LYS A 315 -11.27 30.39 -10.22
N ASP A 316 -12.08 30.43 -11.29
CA ASP A 316 -13.34 29.69 -11.37
C ASP A 316 -13.06 28.17 -11.51
N LEU A 317 -13.43 27.39 -10.52
CA LEU A 317 -13.35 25.94 -10.49
C LEU A 317 -14.74 25.27 -10.59
N THR A 318 -15.76 26.01 -10.99
CA THR A 318 -17.09 25.47 -11.21
C THR A 318 -17.14 24.60 -12.48
N TYR A 319 -18.00 23.60 -12.45
CA TYR A 319 -18.41 22.81 -13.63
C TYR A 319 -19.67 23.45 -14.24
N PHE A 320 -19.70 23.57 -15.56
CA PHE A 320 -20.89 23.98 -16.29
C PHE A 320 -21.60 22.76 -16.89
N ASP A 321 -22.74 22.41 -16.34
CA ASP A 321 -23.60 21.38 -16.86
C ASP A 321 -24.45 21.97 -18.03
N GLN A 322 -24.08 21.56 -19.24
CA GLN A 322 -24.75 22.03 -20.48
C GLN A 322 -26.19 21.52 -20.60
N GLU A 323 -26.48 20.33 -20.05
CA GLU A 323 -27.81 19.70 -20.17
C GLU A 323 -28.82 20.40 -19.26
N LYS A 324 -28.36 20.78 -18.05
CA LYS A 324 -29.17 21.48 -17.04
C LYS A 324 -29.05 23.00 -17.13
N ASN A 325 -28.12 23.51 -17.94
CA ASN A 325 -27.77 24.93 -18.05
C ASN A 325 -27.48 25.56 -16.68
N THR A 326 -26.75 24.88 -15.83
CA THR A 326 -26.40 25.28 -14.45
C THR A 326 -24.90 25.22 -14.21
N ARG A 327 -24.41 26.00 -13.23
CA ARG A 327 -23.05 25.95 -12.73
C ARG A 327 -23.04 25.57 -11.26
N TYR A 328 -22.11 24.70 -10.89
CA TYR A 328 -21.88 24.30 -9.49
C TYR A 328 -20.44 23.84 -9.28
N ILE A 329 -19.98 23.85 -8.06
CA ILE A 329 -18.74 23.18 -7.68
C ILE A 329 -19.06 21.70 -7.45
N PRO A 330 -18.36 20.75 -8.11
CA PRO A 330 -18.60 19.32 -7.91
C PRO A 330 -18.30 18.88 -6.48
N TYR A 331 -19.02 17.85 -6.04
CA TYR A 331 -18.65 17.07 -4.85
C TYR A 331 -17.63 16.01 -5.23
N VAL A 332 -16.85 15.57 -4.27
CA VAL A 332 -15.72 14.68 -4.49
C VAL A 332 -15.79 13.46 -3.58
N ILE A 333 -15.65 12.29 -4.17
CA ILE A 333 -15.44 11.04 -3.45
C ILE A 333 -14.00 10.61 -3.64
N GLU A 334 -13.29 10.40 -2.53
CA GLU A 334 -11.86 10.08 -2.49
C GLU A 334 -11.62 8.66 -1.95
N PRO A 335 -11.35 7.67 -2.79
CA PRO A 335 -10.64 6.46 -2.39
C PRO A 335 -9.13 6.71 -2.33
N SER A 336 -8.51 6.63 -1.14
CA SER A 336 -7.08 6.88 -0.92
C SER A 336 -6.40 5.69 -0.26
N LEU A 337 -5.45 5.07 -0.96
CA LEU A 337 -4.75 3.85 -0.57
C LEU A 337 -3.24 4.04 -0.53
N GLY A 338 -2.60 3.68 0.57
CA GLY A 338 -1.14 3.63 0.69
C GLY A 338 -0.56 2.37 0.05
N VAL A 339 0.43 2.51 -0.83
CA VAL A 339 1.10 1.38 -1.48
C VAL A 339 1.82 0.51 -0.47
N GLU A 340 2.54 1.10 0.48
CA GLU A 340 3.30 0.42 1.53
C GLU A 340 2.39 -0.42 2.44
N ARG A 341 1.24 0.14 2.84
CA ARG A 341 0.25 -0.60 3.64
C ARG A 341 -0.38 -1.74 2.87
N SER A 342 -0.70 -1.53 1.58
CA SER A 342 -1.20 -2.58 0.70
C SER A 342 -0.19 -3.69 0.50
N PHE A 343 1.08 -3.33 0.28
CA PHE A 343 2.17 -4.28 0.17
C PHE A 343 2.27 -5.17 1.43
N LEU A 344 2.29 -4.54 2.60
CA LEU A 344 2.37 -5.26 3.88
C LEU A 344 1.14 -6.13 4.12
N ALA A 345 -0.06 -5.64 3.78
CA ALA A 345 -1.31 -6.39 3.94
C ALA A 345 -1.33 -7.64 3.06
N PHE A 346 -1.05 -7.50 1.75
CA PHE A 346 -0.99 -8.64 0.84
C PHE A 346 0.10 -9.65 1.24
N LEU A 347 1.27 -9.17 1.67
CA LEU A 347 2.34 -10.03 2.15
C LEU A 347 1.94 -10.80 3.42
N ALA A 348 1.35 -10.10 4.40
CA ALA A 348 0.89 -10.69 5.64
C ALA A 348 -0.23 -11.70 5.41
N ASP A 349 -1.18 -11.38 4.53
CA ASP A 349 -2.29 -12.27 4.22
C ASP A 349 -1.82 -13.55 3.50
N ALA A 350 -0.85 -13.40 2.60
CA ALA A 350 -0.29 -14.50 1.80
C ALA A 350 0.68 -15.41 2.56
N TYR A 351 1.31 -14.94 3.64
CA TYR A 351 2.30 -15.73 4.40
C TYR A 351 1.68 -16.94 5.08
N ASP A 352 2.33 -18.11 4.91
CA ASP A 352 1.93 -19.33 5.60
C ASP A 352 3.13 -20.24 5.93
N GLU A 353 2.95 -21.11 6.91
CA GLU A 353 3.87 -22.18 7.30
C GLU A 353 3.10 -23.50 7.31
N GLU A 354 3.41 -24.38 6.38
CA GLU A 354 2.71 -25.65 6.18
C GLU A 354 3.58 -26.84 6.58
N VAL A 355 3.03 -27.77 7.34
CA VAL A 355 3.67 -29.05 7.58
C VAL A 355 3.42 -29.97 6.38
N VAL A 356 4.44 -30.28 5.61
CA VAL A 356 4.34 -31.07 4.37
C VAL A 356 4.89 -32.50 4.54
N GLY A 357 5.37 -32.86 5.72
CA GLY A 357 5.89 -34.18 6.03
C GLY A 357 6.74 -34.17 7.28
N GLN A 358 7.58 -35.18 7.42
CA GLN A 358 8.59 -35.25 8.48
C GLN A 358 9.99 -35.46 7.90
N ASP A 359 10.97 -34.87 8.55
CA ASP A 359 12.38 -35.05 8.22
C ASP A 359 12.84 -36.50 8.64
N LYS A 360 14.07 -36.86 8.28
CA LYS A 360 14.66 -38.15 8.60
C LYS A 360 14.82 -38.38 10.10
N LYS A 361 14.64 -37.37 10.94
CA LYS A 361 14.74 -37.42 12.41
C LYS A 361 13.38 -37.41 13.08
N GLY A 362 12.28 -37.35 12.30
CA GLY A 362 10.91 -37.34 12.81
C GLY A 362 10.40 -35.95 13.21
N ASN A 363 11.14 -34.88 12.89
CA ASN A 363 10.64 -33.50 13.07
C ASN A 363 9.76 -33.11 11.89
N ASP A 364 8.81 -32.21 12.12
CA ASP A 364 7.97 -31.66 11.06
C ASP A 364 8.80 -30.96 10.01
N ASP A 365 8.57 -31.30 8.75
CA ASP A 365 9.13 -30.59 7.58
C ASP A 365 8.21 -29.41 7.25
N ILE A 366 8.62 -28.20 7.66
CA ILE A 366 7.84 -26.99 7.49
C ILE A 366 8.20 -26.33 6.15
N ARG A 367 7.17 -26.05 5.36
CA ARG A 367 7.24 -25.27 4.14
C ARG A 367 6.77 -23.84 4.44
N THR A 368 7.66 -22.87 4.32
CA THR A 368 7.26 -21.44 4.27
C THR A 368 6.79 -21.11 2.86
N VAL A 369 5.64 -20.48 2.73
CA VAL A 369 5.05 -20.14 1.44
C VAL A 369 4.35 -18.77 1.48
N LEU A 370 4.43 -18.04 0.37
CA LEU A 370 3.63 -16.86 0.12
C LEU A 370 2.55 -17.18 -0.92
N HIS A 371 1.31 -17.31 -0.49
CA HIS A 371 0.13 -17.52 -1.34
C HIS A 371 -0.31 -16.23 -2.04
N LEU A 372 0.63 -15.53 -2.67
CA LEU A 372 0.32 -14.31 -3.41
C LEU A 372 -0.56 -14.61 -4.61
N HIS A 373 -1.56 -13.77 -4.85
CA HIS A 373 -2.29 -13.79 -6.12
C HIS A 373 -1.30 -13.70 -7.28
N PRO A 374 -1.45 -14.51 -8.36
CA PRO A 374 -0.48 -14.53 -9.46
C PRO A 374 -0.19 -13.15 -10.08
N ALA A 375 -1.18 -12.26 -10.13
CA ALA A 375 -1.00 -10.89 -10.59
C ALA A 375 -0.02 -10.09 -9.71
N LEU A 376 0.07 -10.37 -8.41
CA LEU A 376 0.92 -9.66 -7.45
C LEU A 376 2.31 -10.28 -7.30
N ALA A 377 2.48 -11.57 -7.61
CA ALA A 377 3.74 -12.29 -7.46
C ALA A 377 4.89 -11.57 -8.20
N PRO A 378 6.09 -11.42 -7.58
CA PRO A 378 7.24 -10.81 -8.21
C PRO A 378 7.64 -11.52 -9.51
N TYR A 379 7.94 -12.82 -9.39
CA TYR A 379 8.11 -13.69 -10.55
C TYR A 379 6.80 -14.41 -10.86
N LYS A 380 6.48 -14.50 -12.16
CA LYS A 380 5.26 -15.17 -12.65
C LYS A 380 5.47 -16.66 -12.80
N ALA A 381 6.69 -17.04 -13.08
CA ALA A 381 7.13 -18.43 -13.17
C ALA A 381 8.64 -18.54 -12.88
N ALA A 382 9.10 -19.73 -12.56
CA ALA A 382 10.52 -20.06 -12.47
C ALA A 382 10.84 -21.25 -13.39
N VAL A 383 11.91 -21.17 -14.17
CA VAL A 383 12.37 -22.26 -15.06
C VAL A 383 13.50 -23.02 -14.37
N LEU A 384 13.25 -24.29 -14.11
CA LEU A 384 14.07 -25.15 -13.26
C LEU A 384 14.51 -26.41 -14.02
N PRO A 385 15.73 -26.50 -14.54
CA PRO A 385 16.22 -27.73 -15.17
C PRO A 385 16.39 -28.84 -14.14
N LEU A 386 15.84 -30.04 -14.35
CA LEU A 386 15.93 -31.15 -13.41
C LEU A 386 17.39 -31.55 -13.12
N SER A 387 18.26 -31.36 -14.11
CA SER A 387 19.71 -31.59 -14.04
C SER A 387 20.45 -30.47 -14.77
N LYS A 388 21.68 -30.15 -14.35
CA LYS A 388 22.55 -29.17 -15.03
C LYS A 388 22.80 -29.49 -16.51
N LYS A 389 22.70 -30.74 -16.92
CA LYS A 389 22.79 -31.12 -18.32
C LYS A 389 21.67 -30.55 -19.18
N LEU A 390 20.54 -30.19 -18.56
CA LEU A 390 19.37 -29.64 -19.19
C LEU A 390 19.35 -28.12 -19.15
N SER A 391 20.34 -27.47 -18.51
CA SER A 391 20.37 -26.00 -18.40
C SER A 391 20.31 -25.30 -19.76
N PRO A 392 20.99 -25.74 -20.83
CA PRO A 392 20.86 -25.06 -22.13
C PRO A 392 19.45 -25.05 -22.69
N ALA A 393 18.73 -26.19 -22.63
CA ALA A 393 17.33 -26.24 -23.08
C ALA A 393 16.37 -25.43 -22.19
N ALA A 394 16.66 -25.41 -20.88
CA ALA A 394 15.89 -24.59 -19.93
C ALA A 394 16.14 -23.07 -20.16
N GLU A 395 17.37 -22.68 -20.47
CA GLU A 395 17.72 -21.30 -20.78
C GLU A 395 17.00 -20.81 -22.05
N GLU A 396 16.83 -21.64 -23.07
CA GLU A 396 16.04 -21.28 -24.26
C GLU A 396 14.59 -20.94 -23.90
N ILE A 397 13.96 -21.75 -23.04
CA ILE A 397 12.61 -21.53 -22.55
C ILE A 397 12.57 -20.26 -21.69
N TYR A 398 13.52 -20.10 -20.78
CA TYR A 398 13.63 -18.91 -19.94
C TYR A 398 13.75 -17.64 -20.78
N HIS A 399 14.66 -17.63 -21.78
CA HIS A 399 14.86 -16.47 -22.67
C HIS A 399 13.65 -16.17 -23.54
N ASP A 400 12.83 -17.14 -23.81
CA ASP A 400 11.58 -16.90 -24.55
C ASP A 400 10.49 -16.31 -23.62
N LEU A 401 10.32 -16.85 -22.42
CA LEU A 401 9.32 -16.39 -21.47
C LEU A 401 9.62 -14.99 -20.92
N GLN A 402 10.89 -14.64 -20.67
CA GLN A 402 11.28 -13.34 -20.13
C GLN A 402 10.95 -12.14 -21.01
N LYS A 403 10.61 -12.37 -22.30
CA LYS A 403 10.15 -11.31 -23.20
C LYS A 403 8.75 -10.77 -22.83
N GLU A 404 7.98 -11.56 -22.09
CA GLU A 404 6.59 -11.24 -21.75
C GLU A 404 6.31 -11.23 -20.24
N PHE A 405 7.07 -12.01 -19.47
CA PHE A 405 6.86 -12.18 -18.03
C PHE A 405 8.13 -11.98 -17.24
N MET A 406 7.99 -11.52 -15.98
CA MET A 406 9.09 -11.64 -15.01
C MET A 406 9.18 -13.10 -14.60
N VAL A 407 10.28 -13.73 -14.96
CA VAL A 407 10.57 -15.14 -14.66
C VAL A 407 11.92 -15.29 -13.99
N ASP A 408 12.05 -16.28 -13.11
CA ASP A 408 13.33 -16.66 -12.52
C ASP A 408 13.92 -17.90 -13.20
N PHE A 409 15.23 -18.10 -13.03
CA PHE A 409 15.95 -19.27 -13.49
C PHE A 409 16.87 -19.77 -12.38
N ASP A 410 16.69 -21.03 -11.96
CA ASP A 410 17.52 -21.63 -10.92
C ASP A 410 17.93 -23.06 -11.25
N ASP A 411 19.23 -23.29 -11.36
CA ASP A 411 19.84 -24.62 -11.56
C ASP A 411 20.67 -25.11 -10.35
N ALA A 412 20.63 -24.38 -9.21
CA ALA A 412 21.46 -24.62 -8.06
C ALA A 412 20.84 -25.54 -7.01
N GLY A 413 21.45 -26.68 -6.75
CA GLY A 413 21.00 -27.66 -5.77
C GLY A 413 19.93 -28.63 -6.29
N SER A 414 19.23 -29.31 -5.40
CA SER A 414 18.17 -30.27 -5.77
C SER A 414 16.88 -29.56 -6.15
N ILE A 415 16.08 -30.18 -7.04
CA ILE A 415 14.81 -29.63 -7.49
C ILE A 415 13.86 -29.30 -6.33
N GLY A 416 13.80 -30.14 -5.30
CA GLY A 416 12.97 -29.89 -4.11
C GLY A 416 13.38 -28.64 -3.34
N LYS A 417 14.70 -28.34 -3.24
CA LYS A 417 15.17 -27.09 -2.61
C LYS A 417 14.83 -25.86 -3.45
N ARG A 418 14.83 -25.99 -4.77
CA ARG A 418 14.45 -24.90 -5.68
C ARG A 418 12.97 -24.60 -5.59
N TYR A 419 12.10 -25.62 -5.59
CA TYR A 419 10.67 -25.43 -5.31
C TYR A 419 10.42 -24.69 -4.00
N ARG A 420 11.15 -25.04 -2.92
CA ARG A 420 11.02 -24.35 -1.63
C ARG A 420 11.41 -22.87 -1.70
N ARG A 421 12.46 -22.53 -2.46
CA ARG A 421 12.84 -21.12 -2.65
C ARG A 421 11.77 -20.33 -3.39
N GLU A 422 11.18 -20.92 -4.42
CA GLU A 422 10.11 -20.30 -5.19
C GLU A 422 8.80 -20.18 -4.39
N ASP A 423 8.46 -21.21 -3.62
CA ASP A 423 7.30 -21.15 -2.72
C ASP A 423 7.44 -19.99 -1.71
N GLU A 424 8.63 -19.84 -1.14
CA GLU A 424 8.93 -18.81 -0.12
C GLU A 424 8.89 -17.36 -0.65
N ILE A 425 9.11 -17.16 -1.95
CA ILE A 425 9.00 -15.84 -2.59
C ILE A 425 7.68 -15.63 -3.33
N GLY A 426 6.81 -16.65 -3.32
CA GLY A 426 5.47 -16.55 -3.86
C GLY A 426 5.34 -16.74 -5.37
N THR A 427 6.31 -17.36 -6.04
CA THR A 427 6.23 -17.69 -7.47
C THR A 427 5.13 -18.70 -7.71
N PRO A 428 4.07 -18.39 -8.50
CA PRO A 428 2.91 -19.26 -8.63
C PRO A 428 3.18 -20.55 -9.40
N TYR A 429 4.10 -20.52 -10.36
CA TYR A 429 4.34 -21.67 -11.25
C TYR A 429 5.83 -21.98 -11.38
N CYS A 430 6.20 -23.24 -11.14
CA CYS A 430 7.54 -23.76 -11.39
C CYS A 430 7.56 -24.65 -12.61
N ILE A 431 8.35 -24.27 -13.62
CA ILE A 431 8.44 -24.95 -14.92
C ILE A 431 9.70 -25.85 -14.88
N THR A 432 9.51 -27.15 -14.80
CA THR A 432 10.62 -28.12 -14.76
C THR A 432 10.89 -28.65 -16.16
N VAL A 433 12.13 -28.46 -16.61
CA VAL A 433 12.68 -29.07 -17.83
C VAL A 433 13.36 -30.38 -17.45
N ASP A 434 12.89 -31.49 -17.98
CA ASP A 434 13.38 -32.85 -17.66
C ASP A 434 13.95 -33.57 -18.90
N PHE A 435 14.43 -34.80 -18.71
CA PHE A 435 15.01 -35.57 -19.82
C PHE A 435 13.98 -35.97 -20.88
N GLN A 436 12.71 -36.08 -20.53
CA GLN A 436 11.63 -36.34 -21.49
C GLN A 436 11.36 -35.12 -22.38
N THR A 437 11.57 -33.91 -21.86
CA THR A 437 11.44 -32.67 -22.65
C THR A 437 12.36 -32.67 -23.86
N VAL A 438 13.61 -33.05 -23.67
CA VAL A 438 14.65 -32.98 -24.71
C VAL A 438 14.85 -34.31 -25.45
N GLY A 439 14.45 -35.42 -24.84
CA GLY A 439 14.70 -36.75 -25.34
C GLY A 439 16.16 -37.22 -25.21
N ASP A 440 16.44 -38.46 -25.50
CA ASP A 440 17.77 -39.06 -25.59
C ASP A 440 17.84 -40.11 -26.73
N GLU A 441 18.92 -40.87 -26.80
CA GLU A 441 19.12 -41.91 -27.84
C GLU A 441 18.06 -43.02 -27.80
N THR A 442 17.36 -43.21 -26.66
CA THR A 442 16.39 -44.29 -26.42
C THR A 442 14.94 -43.78 -26.33
N THR A 443 14.75 -42.52 -25.99
CA THR A 443 13.44 -41.91 -25.75
C THR A 443 13.29 -40.63 -26.59
N PRO A 444 12.35 -40.54 -27.51
CA PRO A 444 12.13 -39.34 -28.30
C PRO A 444 11.66 -38.18 -27.38
N ALA A 445 12.09 -36.94 -27.71
CA ALA A 445 11.62 -35.75 -27.04
C ALA A 445 10.10 -35.58 -27.18
N ASP A 446 9.43 -35.23 -26.09
CA ASP A 446 8.00 -34.87 -26.14
C ASP A 446 7.78 -33.34 -26.27
N HIS A 447 8.86 -32.55 -26.16
CA HIS A 447 8.84 -31.09 -26.24
C HIS A 447 7.83 -30.44 -25.25
N ALA A 448 7.61 -31.07 -24.09
CA ALA A 448 6.75 -30.57 -23.06
C ALA A 448 7.52 -30.38 -21.74
N VAL A 449 7.02 -29.55 -20.86
CA VAL A 449 7.59 -29.26 -19.54
C VAL A 449 6.60 -29.62 -18.46
N THR A 450 7.09 -29.92 -17.27
CA THR A 450 6.23 -30.13 -16.10
C THR A 450 6.06 -28.79 -15.36
N VAL A 451 4.82 -28.31 -15.28
CA VAL A 451 4.48 -27.11 -14.51
C VAL A 451 3.86 -27.50 -13.20
N ARG A 452 4.50 -27.07 -12.10
CA ARG A 452 4.01 -27.26 -10.74
C ARG A 452 3.32 -25.99 -10.27
N ASP A 453 2.10 -26.15 -9.78
CA ASP A 453 1.36 -25.10 -9.10
C ASP A 453 1.86 -24.97 -7.64
N ARG A 454 2.11 -23.76 -7.17
CA ARG A 454 2.59 -23.46 -5.81
C ARG A 454 1.59 -23.87 -4.74
N ASP A 455 0.31 -23.56 -4.94
CA ASP A 455 -0.70 -23.68 -3.91
C ASP A 455 -1.19 -25.12 -3.73
N THR A 456 -1.44 -25.81 -4.84
CA THR A 456 -1.90 -27.22 -4.81
C THR A 456 -0.77 -28.22 -4.80
N MET A 457 0.44 -27.83 -5.20
CA MET A 457 1.60 -28.70 -5.49
C MET A 457 1.34 -29.72 -6.62
N GLU A 458 0.22 -29.63 -7.30
CA GLU A 458 -0.08 -30.46 -8.46
C GLU A 458 0.83 -30.12 -9.63
N GLN A 459 1.04 -31.11 -10.48
CA GLN A 459 1.93 -31.00 -11.63
C GLN A 459 1.16 -31.39 -12.91
N VAL A 460 1.31 -30.57 -13.93
CA VAL A 460 0.71 -30.82 -15.25
C VAL A 460 1.79 -30.76 -16.32
N ARG A 461 1.62 -31.53 -17.37
CA ARG A 461 2.52 -31.56 -18.53
C ARG A 461 2.01 -30.60 -19.61
N ILE A 462 2.81 -29.61 -20.00
CA ILE A 462 2.42 -28.56 -20.96
C ILE A 462 3.42 -28.56 -22.12
N PRO A 463 2.99 -28.61 -23.38
CA PRO A 463 3.87 -28.41 -24.54
C PRO A 463 4.55 -27.02 -24.48
N VAL A 464 5.85 -26.96 -24.78
CA VAL A 464 6.59 -25.69 -24.76
C VAL A 464 5.97 -24.64 -25.68
N SER A 465 5.40 -25.08 -26.81
CA SER A 465 4.71 -24.20 -27.76
C SER A 465 3.43 -23.56 -27.22
N GLU A 466 2.82 -24.14 -26.18
CA GLU A 466 1.59 -23.65 -25.56
C GLU A 466 1.83 -22.91 -24.24
N LEU A 467 3.04 -22.98 -23.71
CA LEU A 467 3.37 -22.51 -22.37
C LEU A 467 3.10 -21.02 -22.15
N LYS A 468 3.41 -20.17 -23.12
CA LYS A 468 3.13 -18.71 -23.03
C LYS A 468 1.65 -18.42 -22.96
N ALA A 469 0.86 -19.05 -23.82
CA ALA A 469 -0.60 -18.85 -23.84
C ALA A 469 -1.22 -19.37 -22.53
N TRP A 470 -0.76 -20.50 -22.03
CA TRP A 470 -1.18 -21.07 -20.76
C TRP A 470 -0.85 -20.14 -19.59
N LEU A 471 0.38 -19.60 -19.51
CA LEU A 471 0.75 -18.64 -18.48
C LEU A 471 -0.08 -17.35 -18.58
N ALA A 472 -0.27 -16.81 -19.77
CA ALA A 472 -1.08 -15.61 -19.98
C ALA A 472 -2.51 -15.78 -19.47
N GLU A 473 -3.12 -16.94 -19.69
CA GLU A 473 -4.46 -17.27 -19.16
C GLU A 473 -4.46 -17.34 -17.62
N LYS A 474 -3.48 -18.04 -17.04
CA LYS A 474 -3.38 -18.24 -15.58
C LYS A 474 -3.01 -16.97 -14.81
N LEU A 475 -2.33 -16.04 -15.45
CA LEU A 475 -1.88 -14.77 -14.87
C LEU A 475 -2.86 -13.61 -15.14
N ALA A 476 -3.94 -13.85 -15.88
CA ALA A 476 -4.94 -12.83 -16.20
C ALA A 476 -5.61 -12.28 -14.93
N PHE A 477 -5.76 -10.94 -14.88
CA PHE A 477 -6.40 -10.22 -13.78
C PHE A 477 -7.25 -9.08 -14.32
#